data_422551b83fc4747ea3a30f78c53a25b5
#
_entry.id   422551b83fc4747ea3a30f78c53a25b5
#
_cell.length_a   1.000
_cell.length_b   1.000
_cell.length_c   1.000
_cell.angle_alpha   90.00
_cell.angle_beta   90.00
_cell.angle_gamma   90.00
#
_symmetry.space_group_name_H-M   'P 1'
#
loop_
_entity.id
_entity.type
_entity.pdbx_description
1 polymer ?
#
loop_
_entity_poly.entity_id
_entity_poly.type
_entity_poly.pdbx_seq_one_letter_code
_entity_poly.pdbx_strand_id
1 'polypeptide(L)'
;MVVLMHPILRAACVLAVAASAMASRTSAQAPAAPKTQTVDVAAERFSFSPSEIKTTVGTTLTVRLKSDDTVHGFRIVGTNVNVEIPKRNRGVATATFTPDKPGRYTFECAQLCGAGHSFMRGVIVVTEDRGGDGR
;
A
#
# COMPACT_ATOMS: atom_id res chain seq x y z
N MET A 1 -53.90 12.22 -84.20
CA MET A 1 -53.29 10.97 -83.77
C MET A 1 -52.23 11.39 -82.78
N VAL A 2 -52.58 11.43 -81.51
CA VAL A 2 -51.71 11.95 -80.44
C VAL A 2 -51.35 10.81 -79.49
N VAL A 3 -50.07 10.50 -79.39
CA VAL A 3 -49.55 9.45 -78.52
C VAL A 3 -49.14 10.09 -77.22
N LEU A 4 -49.84 9.74 -76.11
CA LEU A 4 -49.52 10.16 -74.78
C LEU A 4 -48.40 9.28 -74.22
N MET A 5 -47.21 9.87 -73.95
CA MET A 5 -46.15 9.21 -73.25
C MET A 5 -46.29 9.55 -71.74
N HIS A 6 -46.45 8.50 -70.95
CA HIS A 6 -46.42 8.63 -69.48
C HIS A 6 -44.97 8.54 -68.97
N PRO A 7 -44.52 9.43 -68.05
CA PRO A 7 -43.26 9.29 -67.40
C PRO A 7 -43.38 8.35 -66.16
N ILE A 8 -42.55 7.36 -66.11
CA ILE A 8 -42.40 6.41 -65.03
C ILE A 8 -41.64 7.07 -63.90
N LEU A 9 -42.31 7.29 -62.82
CA LEU A 9 -41.73 7.82 -61.57
C LEU A 9 -40.90 6.73 -60.87
N ARG A 10 -39.57 6.85 -60.92
CA ARG A 10 -38.66 5.96 -60.15
C ARG A 10 -38.49 6.49 -58.74
N ALA A 11 -39.15 5.84 -57.78
CA ALA A 11 -38.90 6.07 -56.38
C ALA A 11 -37.56 5.46 -55.95
N ALA A 12 -36.56 6.29 -55.65
CA ALA A 12 -35.30 5.85 -55.10
C ALA A 12 -35.46 5.74 -53.58
N CYS A 13 -35.50 4.53 -53.04
CA CYS A 13 -35.37 4.26 -51.62
C CYS A 13 -33.92 4.52 -51.18
N VAL A 14 -33.69 5.60 -50.44
CA VAL A 14 -32.41 5.87 -49.77
C VAL A 14 -32.45 5.17 -48.42
N LEU A 15 -31.76 4.04 -48.30
CA LEU A 15 -31.50 3.37 -47.01
C LEU A 15 -30.42 4.13 -46.26
N ALA A 16 -30.81 4.91 -45.27
CA ALA A 16 -29.86 5.53 -44.32
C ALA A 16 -29.39 4.46 -43.33
N VAL A 17 -28.17 3.97 -43.50
CA VAL A 17 -27.48 3.13 -42.51
C VAL A 17 -26.96 4.03 -41.41
N ALA A 18 -27.63 4.06 -40.25
CA ALA A 18 -27.15 4.72 -39.05
C ALA A 18 -26.02 3.85 -38.42
N ALA A 19 -24.76 4.21 -38.65
CA ALA A 19 -23.63 3.63 -37.96
C ALA A 19 -23.58 4.15 -36.51
N SER A 20 -24.11 3.37 -35.58
CA SER A 20 -23.96 3.64 -34.13
C SER A 20 -22.52 3.36 -33.71
N ALA A 21 -21.69 4.39 -33.62
CA ALA A 21 -20.37 4.31 -33.01
C ALA A 21 -20.51 4.09 -31.49
N MET A 22 -20.36 2.86 -31.03
CA MET A 22 -20.18 2.55 -29.61
C MET A 22 -18.83 3.09 -29.16
N ALA A 23 -18.84 4.29 -28.56
CA ALA A 23 -17.68 4.85 -27.88
C ALA A 23 -17.43 4.02 -26.61
N SER A 24 -16.47 3.10 -26.66
CA SER A 24 -15.97 2.40 -25.50
C SER A 24 -15.35 3.42 -24.54
N ARG A 25 -16.07 3.75 -23.47
CA ARG A 25 -15.52 4.57 -22.38
C ARG A 25 -14.51 3.73 -21.63
N THR A 26 -13.24 3.88 -21.97
CA THR A 26 -12.14 3.39 -21.15
C THR A 26 -12.19 4.18 -19.83
N SER A 27 -12.74 3.55 -18.81
CA SER A 27 -12.73 4.12 -17.44
C SER A 27 -11.29 4.11 -16.96
N ALA A 28 -10.61 5.24 -17.06
CA ALA A 28 -9.32 5.44 -16.42
C ALA A 28 -9.55 5.40 -14.90
N GLN A 29 -9.16 4.28 -14.29
CA GLN A 29 -9.24 4.10 -12.84
C GLN A 29 -8.25 5.08 -12.19
N ALA A 30 -8.76 5.99 -11.36
CA ALA A 30 -7.91 6.89 -10.61
C ALA A 30 -6.92 6.08 -9.75
N PRO A 31 -5.65 6.53 -9.61
CA PRO A 31 -4.70 5.86 -8.73
C PRO A 31 -5.30 5.73 -7.33
N ALA A 32 -5.26 4.52 -6.76
CA ALA A 32 -5.72 4.29 -5.41
C ALA A 32 -4.93 5.16 -4.43
N ALA A 33 -5.61 5.78 -3.46
CA ALA A 33 -4.94 6.59 -2.44
C ALA A 33 -3.86 5.76 -1.71
N PRO A 34 -2.71 6.36 -1.36
CA PRO A 34 -1.64 5.63 -0.68
C PRO A 34 -2.16 5.07 0.65
N LYS A 35 -1.97 3.77 0.87
CA LYS A 35 -2.33 3.11 2.12
C LYS A 35 -1.30 3.46 3.18
N THR A 36 -1.75 3.88 4.35
CA THR A 36 -0.88 4.18 5.50
C THR A 36 -1.37 3.45 6.74
N GLN A 37 -0.44 3.02 7.57
CA GLN A 37 -0.72 2.35 8.85
C GLN A 37 0.24 2.89 9.89
N THR A 38 -0.25 3.23 11.09
CA THR A 38 0.58 3.65 12.22
C THR A 38 0.48 2.62 13.34
N VAL A 39 1.64 2.27 13.91
CA VAL A 39 1.75 1.33 15.03
C VAL A 39 2.66 1.94 16.10
N ASP A 40 2.20 1.95 17.34
CA ASP A 40 3.01 2.30 18.49
C ASP A 40 3.74 1.07 19.02
N VAL A 41 5.04 1.18 19.22
CA VAL A 41 5.90 0.10 19.75
C VAL A 41 6.66 0.61 20.96
N ALA A 42 6.52 -0.07 22.09
CA ALA A 42 7.33 0.14 23.28
C ALA A 42 8.58 -0.76 23.24
N ALA A 43 9.72 -0.22 23.62
CA ALA A 43 10.99 -0.91 23.76
C ALA A 43 11.41 -0.92 25.24
N GLU A 44 11.71 -2.11 25.76
CA GLU A 44 12.30 -2.30 27.10
C GLU A 44 13.29 -3.46 27.05
N ARG A 45 14.14 -3.63 28.06
CA ARG A 45 15.08 -4.74 28.12
C ARG A 45 14.35 -6.06 28.39
N PHE A 46 14.32 -7.03 27.45
CA PHE A 46 14.93 -7.03 26.12
C PHE A 46 13.86 -7.43 25.10
N SER A 47 12.87 -6.60 24.95
CA SER A 47 11.68 -6.87 24.16
C SER A 47 11.15 -5.63 23.44
N PHE A 48 10.37 -5.88 22.39
CA PHE A 48 9.49 -4.90 21.78
C PHE A 48 8.03 -5.33 22.00
N SER A 49 7.17 -4.37 22.27
CA SER A 49 5.73 -4.62 22.43
C SER A 49 4.92 -3.65 21.56
N PRO A 50 4.17 -4.16 20.53
CA PRO A 50 4.12 -5.55 20.11
C PRO A 50 5.41 -6.04 19.45
N SER A 51 5.70 -7.34 19.55
CA SER A 51 6.81 -8.01 18.85
C SER A 51 6.44 -8.52 17.46
N GLU A 52 5.16 -8.50 17.10
CA GLU A 52 4.67 -8.81 15.75
C GLU A 52 3.79 -7.65 15.24
N ILE A 53 4.10 -7.18 14.05
CA ILE A 53 3.33 -6.16 13.31
C ILE A 53 2.84 -6.79 12.01
N LYS A 54 1.55 -6.64 11.70
CA LYS A 54 0.97 -7.12 10.43
C LYS A 54 0.67 -5.93 9.52
N THR A 55 1.02 -6.06 8.25
CA THR A 55 0.74 -5.06 7.22
C THR A 55 0.60 -5.73 5.85
N THR A 56 0.34 -4.93 4.81
CA THR A 56 0.24 -5.42 3.43
C THR A 56 1.28 -4.75 2.53
N VAL A 57 1.60 -5.40 1.42
CA VAL A 57 2.47 -4.83 0.37
C VAL A 57 1.96 -3.45 -0.05
N GLY A 58 2.87 -2.50 -0.24
CA GLY A 58 2.57 -1.14 -0.67
C GLY A 58 1.97 -0.23 0.41
N THR A 59 1.71 -0.75 1.62
CA THR A 59 1.27 0.07 2.75
C THR A 59 2.46 0.76 3.41
N THR A 60 2.42 2.08 3.54
CA THR A 60 3.42 2.83 4.28
C THR A 60 3.18 2.67 5.78
N LEU A 61 4.00 1.83 6.41
CA LEU A 61 3.99 1.58 7.84
C LEU A 61 4.80 2.65 8.55
N THR A 62 4.18 3.38 9.46
CA THR A 62 4.82 4.32 10.38
C THR A 62 4.86 3.70 11.77
N VAL A 63 6.06 3.34 12.24
CA VAL A 63 6.28 2.79 13.58
C VAL A 63 6.70 3.92 14.50
N ARG A 64 5.88 4.22 15.49
CA ARG A 64 6.19 5.17 16.57
C ARG A 64 6.80 4.41 17.74
N LEU A 65 8.01 4.77 18.11
CA LEU A 65 8.87 4.03 19.01
C LEU A 65 9.12 4.84 20.28
N LYS A 66 8.80 4.28 21.42
CA LYS A 66 9.15 4.84 22.72
C LYS A 66 9.92 3.82 23.56
N SER A 67 10.79 4.28 24.44
CA SER A 67 11.44 3.41 25.42
C SER A 67 10.78 3.54 26.79
N ASP A 68 10.64 2.41 27.47
CA ASP A 68 10.18 2.34 28.85
C ASP A 68 11.34 2.24 29.86
N ASP A 69 12.61 2.24 29.38
CA ASP A 69 13.79 2.23 30.26
C ASP A 69 14.99 3.02 29.69
N THR A 70 15.88 2.38 28.95
CA THR A 70 17.13 2.94 28.44
C THR A 70 17.03 3.32 26.95
N VAL A 71 18.13 3.78 26.37
CA VAL A 71 18.25 3.95 24.92
C VAL A 71 18.23 2.57 24.25
N HIS A 72 17.48 2.46 23.16
CA HIS A 72 17.46 1.30 22.27
C HIS A 72 17.69 1.74 20.82
N GLY A 73 17.78 0.78 19.92
CA GLY A 73 17.71 1.02 18.49
C GLY A 73 16.55 0.24 17.88
N PHE A 74 16.14 0.62 16.71
CA PHE A 74 15.20 -0.14 15.89
C PHE A 74 15.70 -0.16 14.47
N ARG A 75 16.02 -1.34 13.96
CA ARG A 75 16.36 -1.52 12.55
C ARG A 75 15.56 -2.66 11.95
N ILE A 76 15.23 -2.54 10.68
CA ILE A 76 14.63 -3.62 9.89
C ILE A 76 15.74 -4.27 9.08
N VAL A 77 16.01 -5.54 9.36
CA VAL A 77 17.13 -6.28 8.74
C VAL A 77 16.95 -6.34 7.22
N GLY A 78 18.04 -6.06 6.50
CA GLY A 78 18.04 -6.05 5.03
C GLY A 78 17.46 -4.78 4.39
N THR A 79 17.19 -3.75 5.18
CA THR A 79 16.73 -2.43 4.70
C THR A 79 17.64 -1.31 5.22
N ASN A 80 17.36 -0.08 4.80
CA ASN A 80 18.03 1.12 5.30
C ASN A 80 17.35 1.73 6.54
N VAL A 81 16.30 1.09 7.06
CA VAL A 81 15.60 1.58 8.25
C VAL A 81 16.43 1.29 9.50
N ASN A 82 16.90 2.34 10.13
CA ASN A 82 17.68 2.27 11.39
C ASN A 82 17.53 3.59 12.14
N VAL A 83 16.90 3.54 13.33
CA VAL A 83 16.66 4.71 14.16
C VAL A 83 17.03 4.43 15.63
N GLU A 84 17.50 5.45 16.33
CA GLU A 84 17.70 5.41 17.77
C GLU A 84 16.38 5.72 18.49
N ILE A 85 16.06 4.93 19.52
CA ILE A 85 14.91 5.16 20.41
C ILE A 85 15.44 5.83 21.67
N PRO A 86 15.06 7.11 21.94
CA PRO A 86 15.52 7.80 23.11
C PRO A 86 15.02 7.10 24.39
N LYS A 87 15.80 7.21 25.47
CA LYS A 87 15.42 6.62 26.77
C LYS A 87 14.08 7.17 27.26
N ARG A 88 13.48 6.48 28.22
CA ARG A 88 12.20 6.84 28.86
C ARG A 88 12.08 8.36 29.09
N ASN A 89 10.92 8.91 28.71
CA ASN A 89 10.54 10.31 28.87
C ASN A 89 11.43 11.33 28.11
N ARG A 90 12.19 10.89 27.10
CA ARG A 90 13.05 11.77 26.29
C ARG A 90 12.57 11.95 24.86
N GLY A 91 11.39 11.42 24.51
CA GLY A 91 10.77 11.58 23.22
C GLY A 91 10.32 10.26 22.59
N VAL A 92 9.87 10.38 21.35
CA VAL A 92 9.41 9.27 20.51
C VAL A 92 10.22 9.32 19.21
N ALA A 93 10.77 8.18 18.81
CA ALA A 93 11.36 8.02 17.49
C ALA A 93 10.30 7.54 16.48
N THR A 94 10.53 7.76 15.21
CA THR A 94 9.65 7.30 14.16
C THR A 94 10.47 6.60 13.08
N ALA A 95 10.05 5.39 12.72
CA ALA A 95 10.58 4.64 11.59
C ALA A 95 9.48 4.48 10.53
N THR A 96 9.84 4.64 9.27
CA THR A 96 8.91 4.46 8.14
C THR A 96 9.42 3.35 7.24
N PHE A 97 8.52 2.44 6.87
CA PHE A 97 8.82 1.30 6.01
C PHE A 97 7.65 1.01 5.07
N THR A 98 7.93 0.89 3.77
CA THR A 98 6.94 0.50 2.76
C THR A 98 7.43 -0.77 2.09
N PRO A 99 6.88 -1.95 2.47
CA PRO A 99 7.30 -3.22 1.86
C PRO A 99 6.82 -3.32 0.41
N ASP A 100 7.71 -3.76 -0.48
CA ASP A 100 7.42 -4.02 -1.90
C ASP A 100 7.09 -5.50 -2.19
N LYS A 101 7.29 -6.38 -1.21
CA LYS A 101 7.07 -7.83 -1.33
C LYS A 101 6.46 -8.40 -0.06
N PRO A 102 5.63 -9.45 -0.17
CA PRO A 102 5.16 -10.19 0.98
C PRO A 102 6.31 -10.95 1.64
N GLY A 103 6.19 -11.21 2.93
CA GLY A 103 7.22 -11.95 3.67
C GLY A 103 7.29 -11.57 5.13
N ARG A 104 8.35 -12.04 5.78
CA ARG A 104 8.65 -11.76 7.18
C ARG A 104 9.92 -10.93 7.27
N TYR A 105 9.78 -9.72 7.75
CA TYR A 105 10.88 -8.78 7.92
C TYR A 105 11.21 -8.70 9.41
N THR A 106 12.39 -9.17 9.78
CA THR A 106 12.85 -9.08 11.18
C THR A 106 13.22 -7.64 11.51
N PHE A 107 12.74 -7.13 12.62
CA PHE A 107 13.30 -5.93 13.24
C PHE A 107 14.01 -6.30 14.55
N GLU A 108 15.04 -5.53 14.90
CA GLU A 108 15.84 -5.82 16.07
C GLU A 108 16.42 -4.56 16.69
N CYS A 109 16.86 -4.66 17.95
CA CYS A 109 17.55 -3.58 18.61
C CYS A 109 18.93 -3.37 17.97
N ALA A 110 19.21 -2.15 17.50
CA ALA A 110 20.47 -1.79 16.87
C ALA A 110 21.43 -1.04 17.81
N GLN A 111 21.00 -0.78 19.05
CA GLN A 111 21.78 -0.08 20.06
C GLN A 111 22.03 -1.00 21.26
N LEU A 112 23.28 -1.16 21.64
CA LEU A 112 23.65 -2.01 22.79
C LEU A 112 22.93 -1.53 24.06
N CYS A 113 21.98 -2.31 24.53
CA CYS A 113 21.10 -1.94 25.66
C CYS A 113 21.29 -2.85 26.90
N GLY A 114 22.18 -3.83 26.84
CA GLY A 114 22.51 -4.74 27.95
C GLY A 114 22.70 -6.19 27.50
N ALA A 115 22.81 -7.12 28.46
CA ALA A 115 23.20 -8.51 28.23
C ALA A 115 22.25 -9.30 27.30
N GLY A 116 20.96 -8.95 27.24
CA GLY A 116 19.97 -9.59 26.36
C GLY A 116 19.77 -8.90 25.01
N HIS A 117 20.60 -7.92 24.67
CA HIS A 117 20.50 -7.15 23.42
C HIS A 117 20.34 -8.01 22.16
N SER A 118 21.12 -9.10 22.04
CA SER A 118 21.09 -9.99 20.88
C SER A 118 19.77 -10.77 20.70
N PHE A 119 18.94 -10.83 21.71
CA PHE A 119 17.63 -11.50 21.67
C PHE A 119 16.47 -10.53 21.45
N MET A 120 16.71 -9.22 21.55
CA MET A 120 15.70 -8.19 21.42
C MET A 120 15.31 -7.97 19.96
N ARG A 121 14.25 -8.65 19.53
CA ARG A 121 13.78 -8.64 18.15
C ARG A 121 12.28 -8.88 18.02
N GLY A 122 11.73 -8.56 16.88
CA GLY A 122 10.37 -8.84 16.48
C GLY A 122 10.26 -9.05 14.97
N VAL A 123 9.04 -9.09 14.45
CA VAL A 123 8.79 -9.36 13.04
C VAL A 123 7.66 -8.50 12.49
N ILE A 124 7.83 -8.02 11.27
CA ILE A 124 6.76 -7.44 10.45
C ILE A 124 6.32 -8.54 9.49
N VAL A 125 5.07 -8.96 9.57
CA VAL A 125 4.45 -9.93 8.66
C VAL A 125 3.73 -9.15 7.57
N VAL A 126 4.21 -9.26 6.35
CA VAL A 126 3.67 -8.58 5.19
C VAL A 126 2.91 -9.58 4.34
N THR A 127 1.64 -9.34 4.08
CA THR A 127 0.81 -10.13 3.17
C THR A 127 0.53 -9.39 1.88
N GLU A 128 0.10 -10.11 0.84
CA GLU A 128 -0.41 -9.46 -0.37
C GLU A 128 -1.59 -8.55 -0.01
N ASP A 129 -1.63 -7.40 -0.67
CA ASP A 129 -2.82 -6.57 -0.65
C ASP A 129 -3.89 -7.21 -1.55
N ARG A 130 -4.76 -8.01 -0.97
CA ARG A 130 -5.97 -8.47 -1.65
C ARG A 130 -6.91 -7.27 -1.74
N GLY A 131 -6.65 -6.40 -2.73
CA GLY A 131 -7.48 -5.24 -3.02
C GLY A 131 -8.93 -5.64 -2.86
N GLY A 132 -9.68 -4.93 -2.01
CA GLY A 132 -10.99 -5.33 -1.55
C GLY A 132 -11.84 -5.93 -2.65
N ASP A 133 -12.01 -7.26 -2.58
CA ASP A 133 -12.96 -8.00 -3.35
C ASP A 133 -14.33 -7.49 -2.89
N GLY A 134 -14.84 -6.50 -3.64
CA GLY A 134 -16.16 -5.94 -3.40
C GLY A 134 -17.21 -7.00 -3.72
N ARG A 135 -17.64 -7.75 -2.72
CA ARG A 135 -18.90 -8.47 -2.75
C ARG A 135 -19.95 -7.66 -2.02
#